data_351f5ac047040bbbbab7c095a4ef737f
#
_entry.id   351f5ac047040bbbbab7c095a4ef737f
#
_cell.length_a   1.000
_cell.length_b   1.000
_cell.length_c   1.000
_cell.angle_alpha   90.00
_cell.angle_beta   90.00
_cell.angle_gamma   90.00
#
_symmetry.space_group_name_H-M   'P 1'
#
loop_
_entity.id
_entity.type
_entity.pdbx_description
1 polymer ?
#
loop_
_entity_poly.entity_id
_entity_poly.type
_entity_poly.pdbx_seq_one_letter_code
_entity_poly.pdbx_strand_id
1 'polypeptide(L)'
;DLWWLKQVAPMAEYFPTHILKVSMAWSVSKCKYSFQKMMSMLEPLSKVDIIDQMRVAYEYFPMENKDVDFQFPVLILVGKKDSTGKVKTYCKEWAKRTGYPLHYIKGAKHFSNGDNPEQVNKEIEDFINRIIRKERK
;
A
#
# COMPACT_ATOMS: atom_id res chain seq x y z
N ASP A 1 -19.63 -1.26 -6.05
CA ASP A 1 -19.46 -2.41 -6.95
C ASP A 1 -18.03 -2.49 -7.44
N LEU A 2 -17.31 -3.52 -6.94
CA LEU A 2 -15.90 -3.76 -7.30
C LEU A 2 -15.79 -4.99 -8.24
N TRP A 3 -16.87 -5.33 -8.95
CA TRP A 3 -16.89 -6.51 -9.84
C TRP A 3 -15.77 -6.49 -10.89
N TRP A 4 -15.38 -5.31 -11.37
CA TRP A 4 -14.31 -5.15 -12.35
C TRP A 4 -12.93 -5.56 -11.79
N LEU A 5 -12.71 -5.49 -10.47
CA LEU A 5 -11.46 -5.95 -9.86
C LEU A 5 -11.25 -7.45 -10.05
N LYS A 6 -12.34 -8.22 -10.08
CA LYS A 6 -12.28 -9.67 -10.35
C LYS A 6 -11.80 -9.99 -11.76
N GLN A 7 -11.86 -9.03 -12.68
CA GLN A 7 -11.39 -9.21 -14.05
C GLN A 7 -9.91 -8.90 -14.21
N VAL A 8 -9.30 -8.21 -13.24
CA VAL A 8 -7.90 -7.77 -13.37
C VAL A 8 -6.94 -8.95 -13.38
N ALA A 9 -7.12 -9.93 -12.49
CA ALA A 9 -6.26 -11.12 -12.46
C ALA A 9 -6.39 -11.99 -13.73
N PRO A 10 -7.59 -12.35 -14.23
CA PRO A 10 -7.73 -13.03 -15.51
C PRO A 10 -7.13 -12.26 -16.70
N MET A 11 -7.31 -10.94 -16.75
CA MET A 11 -6.73 -10.11 -17.81
C MET A 11 -5.20 -10.14 -17.80
N ALA A 12 -4.58 -10.23 -16.62
CA ALA A 12 -3.13 -10.30 -16.47
C ALA A 12 -2.52 -11.52 -17.18
N GLU A 13 -3.29 -12.60 -17.36
CA GLU A 13 -2.84 -13.81 -18.06
C GLU A 13 -2.47 -13.57 -19.52
N TYR A 14 -3.06 -12.58 -20.16
CA TYR A 14 -2.79 -12.25 -21.57
C TYR A 14 -1.52 -11.41 -21.78
N PHE A 15 -0.96 -10.83 -20.71
CA PHE A 15 0.21 -9.96 -20.83
C PHE A 15 1.53 -10.74 -20.57
N PRO A 16 2.63 -10.42 -21.30
CA PRO A 16 3.95 -10.94 -20.96
C PRO A 16 4.35 -10.59 -19.52
N THR A 17 4.99 -11.52 -18.82
CA THR A 17 5.38 -11.36 -17.41
C THR A 17 6.18 -10.09 -17.14
N HIS A 18 7.13 -9.78 -18.04
CA HIS A 18 7.93 -8.56 -17.92
C HIS A 18 7.06 -7.28 -17.98
N ILE A 19 6.09 -7.23 -18.86
CA ILE A 19 5.16 -6.09 -18.98
C ILE A 19 4.35 -5.92 -17.70
N LEU A 20 3.87 -7.02 -17.12
CA LEU A 20 3.17 -6.98 -15.83
C LEU A 20 4.05 -6.40 -14.74
N LYS A 21 5.28 -6.89 -14.58
CA LYS A 21 6.23 -6.42 -13.57
C LYS A 21 6.53 -4.92 -13.74
N VAL A 22 6.83 -4.49 -14.95
CA VAL A 22 7.11 -3.08 -15.24
C VAL A 22 5.91 -2.19 -14.96
N SER A 23 4.71 -2.58 -15.40
CA SER A 23 3.49 -1.79 -15.17
C SER A 23 3.12 -1.71 -13.69
N MET A 24 3.26 -2.81 -12.94
CA MET A 24 3.07 -2.83 -11.49
C MET A 24 4.06 -1.90 -10.78
N ALA A 25 5.36 -2.05 -11.06
CA ALA A 25 6.39 -1.21 -10.47
C ALA A 25 6.16 0.28 -10.76
N TRP A 26 5.81 0.62 -12.00
CA TRP A 26 5.56 2.01 -12.41
C TRP A 26 4.31 2.60 -11.75
N SER A 27 3.25 1.81 -11.62
CA SER A 27 1.99 2.27 -11.04
C SER A 27 2.13 2.69 -9.57
N VAL A 28 2.93 1.96 -8.80
CA VAL A 28 3.08 2.16 -7.34
C VAL A 28 4.25 3.07 -6.96
N SER A 29 5.20 3.32 -7.86
CA SER A 29 6.44 4.07 -7.61
C SER A 29 6.41 5.45 -8.24
N LYS A 30 7.00 6.45 -7.58
CA LYS A 30 7.10 7.81 -8.09
C LYS A 30 8.52 8.15 -8.56
N CYS A 31 9.56 7.65 -7.91
CA CYS A 31 10.94 7.95 -8.26
C CYS A 31 11.68 6.73 -8.83
N LYS A 32 12.84 6.97 -9.45
CA LYS A 32 13.67 5.91 -10.03
C LYS A 32 14.07 4.85 -9.01
N TYR A 33 14.43 5.29 -7.81
CA TYR A 33 14.85 4.38 -6.73
C TYR A 33 13.73 3.42 -6.34
N SER A 34 12.53 3.94 -6.04
CA SER A 34 11.38 3.11 -5.67
C SER A 34 10.97 2.16 -6.80
N PHE A 35 11.03 2.61 -8.07
CA PHE A 35 10.79 1.76 -9.22
C PHE A 35 11.77 0.59 -9.29
N GLN A 36 13.08 0.87 -9.18
CA GLN A 36 14.11 -0.16 -9.20
C GLN A 36 13.98 -1.17 -8.04
N LYS A 37 13.66 -0.67 -6.84
CA LYS A 37 13.38 -1.54 -5.69
C LYS A 37 12.15 -2.40 -5.92
N MET A 38 11.06 -1.85 -6.43
CA MET A 38 9.87 -2.63 -6.76
C MET A 38 10.18 -3.69 -7.83
N MET A 39 10.92 -3.33 -8.89
CA MET A 39 11.36 -4.30 -9.89
C MET A 39 12.18 -5.44 -9.28
N SER A 40 13.13 -5.13 -8.39
CA SER A 40 13.94 -6.17 -7.73
C SER A 40 13.12 -7.09 -6.83
N MET A 41 12.03 -6.61 -6.24
CA MET A 41 11.09 -7.42 -5.45
C MET A 41 10.20 -8.30 -6.33
N LEU A 42 9.84 -7.82 -7.52
CA LEU A 42 9.02 -8.57 -8.47
C LEU A 42 9.84 -9.59 -9.29
N GLU A 43 11.15 -9.38 -9.43
CA GLU A 43 12.01 -10.20 -10.30
C GLU A 43 11.92 -11.71 -10.01
N PRO A 44 11.99 -12.18 -8.76
CA PRO A 44 11.93 -13.61 -8.46
C PRO A 44 10.54 -14.25 -8.66
N LEU A 45 9.49 -13.42 -8.80
CA LEU A 45 8.12 -13.94 -8.92
C LEU A 45 7.86 -14.47 -10.34
N SER A 46 7.27 -15.65 -10.41
CA SER A 46 6.71 -16.16 -11.67
C SER A 46 5.42 -15.42 -12.04
N LYS A 47 4.94 -15.63 -13.27
CA LYS A 47 3.63 -15.08 -13.68
C LYS A 47 2.48 -15.63 -12.84
N VAL A 48 2.56 -16.89 -12.47
CA VAL A 48 1.55 -17.56 -11.63
C VAL A 48 1.52 -16.90 -10.24
N ASP A 49 2.69 -16.68 -9.62
CA ASP A 49 2.77 -16.00 -8.31
C ASP A 49 2.14 -14.62 -8.33
N ILE A 50 2.41 -13.85 -9.40
CA ILE A 50 1.83 -12.51 -9.56
C ILE A 50 0.31 -12.56 -9.67
N ILE A 51 -0.21 -13.47 -10.51
CA ILE A 51 -1.65 -13.61 -10.72
C ILE A 51 -2.36 -14.08 -9.43
N ASP A 52 -1.76 -15.02 -8.71
CA ASP A 52 -2.32 -15.52 -7.45
C ASP A 52 -2.35 -14.42 -6.37
N GLN A 53 -1.29 -13.62 -6.27
CA GLN A 53 -1.30 -12.44 -5.39
C GLN A 53 -2.35 -11.41 -5.79
N MET A 54 -2.56 -11.19 -7.09
CA MET A 54 -3.64 -10.31 -7.58
C MET A 54 -5.01 -10.84 -7.22
N ARG A 55 -5.25 -12.16 -7.32
CA ARG A 55 -6.50 -12.79 -6.89
C ARG A 55 -6.75 -12.58 -5.40
N VAL A 56 -5.73 -12.83 -4.56
CA VAL A 56 -5.83 -12.57 -3.11
C VAL A 56 -6.22 -11.12 -2.84
N ALA A 57 -5.55 -10.17 -3.49
CA ALA A 57 -5.77 -8.74 -3.26
C ALA A 57 -7.13 -8.23 -3.77
N TYR A 58 -7.63 -8.76 -4.88
CA TYR A 58 -8.79 -8.18 -5.58
C TYR A 58 -10.08 -9.00 -5.43
N GLU A 59 -9.96 -10.31 -5.18
CA GLU A 59 -11.12 -11.20 -5.05
C GLU A 59 -11.42 -11.52 -3.59
N TYR A 60 -10.41 -11.99 -2.84
CA TYR A 60 -10.61 -12.52 -1.49
C TYR A 60 -10.55 -11.44 -0.41
N PHE A 61 -9.55 -10.57 -0.45
CA PHE A 61 -9.38 -9.54 0.58
C PHE A 61 -10.62 -8.66 0.79
N PRO A 62 -11.32 -8.15 -0.24
CA PRO A 62 -12.51 -7.36 -0.03
C PRO A 62 -13.69 -8.12 0.59
N MET A 63 -13.70 -9.45 0.46
CA MET A 63 -14.78 -10.32 0.99
C MET A 63 -14.52 -10.72 2.43
N GLU A 64 -13.25 -10.97 2.79
CA GLU A 64 -12.83 -11.51 4.09
C GLU A 64 -12.35 -10.43 5.07
N ASN A 65 -12.14 -9.21 4.57
CA ASN A 65 -11.64 -8.11 5.42
C ASN A 65 -12.73 -7.64 6.37
N LYS A 66 -12.51 -7.89 7.66
CA LYS A 66 -13.38 -7.43 8.74
C LYS A 66 -12.72 -6.26 9.46
N ASP A 67 -13.57 -5.37 9.97
CA ASP A 67 -13.09 -4.30 10.85
C ASP A 67 -12.53 -4.88 12.15
N VAL A 68 -11.31 -4.49 12.45
CA VAL A 68 -10.63 -4.89 13.69
C VAL A 68 -10.24 -3.63 14.45
N ASP A 69 -10.62 -3.59 15.73
CA ASP A 69 -10.14 -2.58 16.66
C ASP A 69 -8.85 -3.06 17.29
N PHE A 70 -7.75 -2.41 16.97
CA PHE A 70 -6.44 -2.75 17.52
C PHE A 70 -6.32 -2.23 18.96
N GLN A 71 -5.82 -3.09 19.86
CA GLN A 71 -5.54 -2.76 21.26
C GLN A 71 -4.15 -2.12 21.44
N PHE A 72 -3.50 -1.73 20.38
CA PHE A 72 -2.21 -1.06 20.36
C PHE A 72 -2.27 0.22 19.52
N PRO A 73 -1.34 1.16 19.73
CA PRO A 73 -1.30 2.39 18.94
C PRO A 73 -1.11 2.13 17.44
N VAL A 74 -1.87 2.84 16.62
CA VAL A 74 -1.84 2.72 15.15
C VAL A 74 -1.52 4.07 14.52
N LEU A 75 -0.65 4.07 13.53
CA LEU A 75 -0.37 5.20 12.63
C LEU A 75 -0.67 4.79 11.19
N ILE A 76 -1.51 5.54 10.52
CA ILE A 76 -1.83 5.34 9.11
C ILE A 76 -0.96 6.28 8.26
N LEU A 77 -0.16 5.72 7.36
CA LEU A 77 0.64 6.46 6.39
C LEU A 77 0.15 6.16 4.98
N VAL A 78 -0.05 7.19 4.16
CA VAL A 78 -0.46 7.01 2.76
C VAL A 78 0.22 8.03 1.85
N GLY A 79 0.66 7.59 0.67
CA GLY A 79 1.25 8.48 -0.31
C GLY A 79 0.25 9.54 -0.80
N LYS A 80 0.63 10.81 -0.79
CA LYS A 80 -0.25 11.90 -1.25
C LYS A 80 -0.67 11.72 -2.71
N LYS A 81 0.19 11.10 -3.53
CA LYS A 81 -0.06 10.79 -4.96
C LYS A 81 -0.49 9.35 -5.19
N ASP A 82 -0.82 8.61 -4.14
CA ASP A 82 -1.31 7.25 -4.29
C ASP A 82 -2.63 7.25 -5.08
N SER A 83 -2.64 6.50 -6.18
CA SER A 83 -3.78 6.30 -7.06
C SER A 83 -4.17 4.82 -7.16
N THR A 84 -3.66 3.98 -6.26
CA THR A 84 -3.95 2.56 -6.23
C THR A 84 -5.38 2.33 -5.73
N GLY A 85 -6.26 2.03 -6.64
CA GLY A 85 -7.68 1.81 -6.32
C GLY A 85 -8.26 2.92 -5.45
N LYS A 86 -8.91 2.54 -4.34
CA LYS A 86 -9.52 3.44 -3.36
C LYS A 86 -8.73 3.54 -2.03
N VAL A 87 -7.45 3.17 -2.01
CA VAL A 87 -6.63 3.09 -0.78
C VAL A 87 -6.69 4.38 0.03
N LYS A 88 -6.50 5.55 -0.59
CA LYS A 88 -6.59 6.83 0.13
C LYS A 88 -7.97 7.09 0.76
N THR A 89 -9.02 6.70 0.07
CA THR A 89 -10.39 6.83 0.58
C THR A 89 -10.59 5.94 1.78
N TYR A 90 -10.18 4.68 1.69
CA TYR A 90 -10.28 3.73 2.80
C TYR A 90 -9.44 4.15 4.00
N CYS A 91 -8.21 4.61 3.81
CA CYS A 91 -7.38 5.15 4.89
C CYS A 91 -8.05 6.34 5.60
N LYS A 92 -8.68 7.25 4.84
CA LYS A 92 -9.40 8.40 5.37
C LYS A 92 -10.64 7.98 6.18
N GLU A 93 -11.42 7.06 5.65
CA GLU A 93 -12.61 6.53 6.32
C GLU A 93 -12.23 5.79 7.60
N TRP A 94 -11.20 4.96 7.53
CA TRP A 94 -10.67 4.23 8.69
C TRP A 94 -10.16 5.17 9.78
N ALA A 95 -9.36 6.16 9.42
CA ALA A 95 -8.90 7.18 10.37
C ALA A 95 -10.07 7.95 11.01
N LYS A 96 -11.09 8.31 10.22
CA LYS A 96 -12.29 9.01 10.73
C LYS A 96 -13.07 8.16 11.73
N ARG A 97 -13.21 6.87 11.46
CA ARG A 97 -13.97 5.94 12.30
C ARG A 97 -13.26 5.58 13.60
N THR A 98 -11.93 5.37 13.54
CA THR A 98 -11.13 4.89 14.67
C THR A 98 -10.45 5.99 15.48
N GLY A 99 -10.33 7.19 14.91
CA GLY A 99 -9.52 8.27 15.49
C GLY A 99 -8.01 8.07 15.32
N TYR A 100 -7.57 7.06 14.56
CA TYR A 100 -6.14 6.85 14.30
C TYR A 100 -5.54 8.01 13.50
N PRO A 101 -4.32 8.47 13.85
CA PRO A 101 -3.65 9.52 13.08
C PRO A 101 -3.38 9.05 11.65
N LEU A 102 -3.73 9.90 10.69
CA LEU A 102 -3.49 9.69 9.26
C LEU A 102 -2.56 10.78 8.75
N HIS A 103 -1.38 10.38 8.26
CA HIS A 103 -0.41 11.31 7.68
C HIS A 103 -0.18 11.02 6.19
N TYR A 104 -0.11 12.09 5.40
CA TYR A 104 0.12 12.01 3.96
C TYR A 104 1.59 12.22 3.64
N ILE A 105 2.20 11.25 2.97
CA ILE A 105 3.60 11.32 2.54
C ILE A 105 3.70 12.12 1.24
N LYS A 106 4.39 13.26 1.31
CA LYS A 106 4.52 14.20 0.19
C LYS A 106 5.29 13.57 -0.97
N GLY A 107 4.79 13.79 -2.18
CA GLY A 107 5.46 13.34 -3.40
C GLY A 107 5.36 11.84 -3.66
N ALA A 108 4.88 11.03 -2.72
CA ALA A 108 4.85 9.58 -2.80
C ALA A 108 3.57 9.02 -3.41
N LYS A 109 3.70 7.91 -4.12
CA LYS A 109 2.62 7.01 -4.54
C LYS A 109 2.38 5.92 -3.50
N HIS A 110 1.92 4.72 -3.94
CA HIS A 110 1.60 3.60 -3.06
C HIS A 110 2.83 3.06 -2.32
N PHE A 111 3.97 2.97 -2.98
CA PHE A 111 5.25 2.59 -2.37
C PHE A 111 5.89 3.79 -1.64
N SER A 112 5.18 4.34 -0.67
CA SER A 112 5.52 5.61 -0.04
C SER A 112 6.85 5.59 0.73
N ASN A 113 7.20 4.48 1.36
CA ASN A 113 8.50 4.28 2.03
C ASN A 113 9.68 4.18 1.06
N GLY A 114 9.45 3.79 -0.18
CA GLY A 114 10.46 3.84 -1.24
C GLY A 114 10.55 5.20 -1.92
N ASP A 115 9.42 5.92 -2.01
CA ASP A 115 9.35 7.22 -2.68
C ASP A 115 9.85 8.38 -1.81
N ASN A 116 9.61 8.33 -0.51
CA ASN A 116 10.03 9.36 0.45
C ASN A 116 10.36 8.75 1.82
N PRO A 117 11.47 7.99 1.92
CA PRO A 117 11.86 7.31 3.15
C PRO A 117 12.13 8.26 4.30
N GLU A 118 12.67 9.44 4.03
CA GLU A 118 12.97 10.45 5.07
C GLU A 118 11.72 10.87 5.81
N GLN A 119 10.65 11.24 5.08
CA GLN A 119 9.41 11.62 5.71
C GLN A 119 8.75 10.43 6.41
N VAL A 120 8.74 9.23 5.80
CA VAL A 120 8.15 8.03 6.41
C VAL A 120 8.86 7.70 7.73
N ASN A 121 10.19 7.67 7.74
CA ASN A 121 10.97 7.38 8.96
C ASN A 121 10.72 8.42 10.05
N LYS A 122 10.67 9.70 9.68
CA LYS A 122 10.37 10.78 10.63
C LYS A 122 8.96 10.64 11.24
N GLU A 123 7.94 10.34 10.45
CA GLU A 123 6.58 10.15 10.94
C GLU A 123 6.49 8.96 11.92
N ILE A 124 7.21 7.88 11.63
CA ILE A 124 7.29 6.69 12.51
C ILE A 124 8.02 7.06 13.81
N GLU A 125 9.16 7.72 13.75
CA GLU A 125 9.94 8.15 14.91
C GLU A 125 9.12 9.09 15.81
N ASP A 126 8.50 10.11 15.23
CA ASP A 126 7.66 11.07 15.95
C ASP A 126 6.46 10.37 16.62
N PHE A 127 5.88 9.36 15.97
CA PHE A 127 4.79 8.57 16.51
C PHE A 127 5.25 7.72 17.71
N ILE A 128 6.34 7.00 17.59
CA ILE A 128 6.92 6.18 18.67
C ILE A 128 7.29 7.05 19.87
N ASN A 129 7.94 8.18 19.65
CA ASN A 129 8.32 9.11 20.70
C ASN A 129 7.11 9.67 21.47
N ARG A 130 6.00 9.91 20.78
CA ARG A 130 4.74 10.34 21.44
C ARG A 130 4.15 9.26 22.33
N ILE A 131 4.21 7.99 21.94
CA ILE A 131 3.74 6.86 22.73
C ILE A 131 4.58 6.72 23.99
N ILE A 132 5.91 6.65 23.86
CA ILE A 132 6.83 6.50 25.00
C ILE A 132 6.65 7.64 26.01
N ARG A 133 6.42 8.88 25.57
CA ARG A 133 6.17 10.01 26.48
C ARG A 133 4.84 9.92 27.21
N LYS A 134 3.82 9.29 26.61
CA LYS A 134 2.52 9.08 27.27
C LYS A 134 2.58 8.01 28.37
N GLU A 135 3.37 6.96 28.14
CA GLU A 135 3.53 5.87 29.12
C GLU A 135 4.38 6.27 30.34
N ARG A 136 5.17 7.34 30.23
CA ARG A 136 6.00 7.85 31.32
C ARG A 136 5.32 8.89 32.21
N LYS A 137 4.06 9.23 31.93
CA LYS A 137 3.23 10.15 32.73
C LYS A 137 2.13 9.39 33.48
#